data_54502a10efc5d827887269758bf5cef1
#
_entry.id   54502a10efc5d827887269758bf5cef1
#
_cell.length_a   1.000
_cell.length_b   1.000
_cell.length_c   1.000
_cell.angle_alpha   90.00
_cell.angle_beta   90.00
_cell.angle_gamma   90.00
#
_symmetry.space_group_name_H-M   'P 1'
#
loop_
_entity.id
_entity.type
_entity.pdbx_description
1 polymer ?
#
loop_
_entity_poly.entity_id
_entity_poly.type
_entity_poly.pdbx_seq_one_letter_code
_entity_poly.pdbx_strand_id
1 'polypeptide(L)'
;MSVLFNKWLEKTTKLQTEVYNVSYDKFHSNEPEDLNELIEYIRWNMLAIDDELAEVRQAISWKPWQHDEPYADRKEIVKECVDVLHFVANILCAAGATDEELDDEYLKKMQKNADRQKNGYRVLDDGMKCTKCSRALDDYDTATCIEVLCPSKGA
;
A
#
# COMPACT_ATOMS: atom_id res chain seq x y z
N MET A 1 19.16 4.83 -15.65
CA MET A 1 18.41 3.98 -14.70
C MET A 1 17.09 3.60 -15.35
N SER A 2 16.69 2.34 -15.26
CA SER A 2 15.35 1.95 -15.72
C SER A 2 14.34 2.50 -14.72
N VAL A 3 13.50 3.41 -15.15
CA VAL A 3 12.40 3.95 -14.35
C VAL A 3 11.28 2.91 -14.41
N LEU A 4 11.02 2.22 -13.31
CA LEU A 4 10.03 1.13 -13.26
C LEU A 4 8.62 1.65 -13.54
N PHE A 5 8.27 2.80 -12.97
CA PHE A 5 6.93 3.36 -13.04
C PHE A 5 6.78 4.48 -14.09
N ASN A 6 7.82 4.83 -14.84
CA ASN A 6 7.86 5.73 -16.00
C ASN A 6 6.66 6.68 -16.13
N LYS A 7 6.64 7.72 -15.30
CA LYS A 7 5.60 8.76 -15.30
C LYS A 7 4.19 8.24 -15.00
N TRP A 8 4.08 7.21 -14.22
CA TRP A 8 2.78 6.65 -13.85
C TRP A 8 1.98 7.61 -12.97
N LEU A 9 2.61 8.14 -11.92
CA LEU A 9 1.97 9.10 -11.04
C LEU A 9 1.73 10.45 -11.74
N GLU A 10 2.66 10.91 -12.60
CA GLU A 10 2.45 12.10 -13.43
C GLU A 10 1.20 11.97 -14.32
N LYS A 11 1.04 10.82 -14.97
CA LYS A 11 -0.14 10.54 -15.81
C LYS A 11 -1.42 10.45 -15.01
N THR A 12 -1.37 9.82 -13.82
CA THR A 12 -2.51 9.71 -12.91
C THR A 12 -2.93 11.09 -12.41
N THR A 13 -1.98 11.91 -11.96
CA THR A 13 -2.26 13.29 -11.54
C THR A 13 -2.94 14.07 -12.64
N LYS A 14 -2.42 13.99 -13.87
CA LYS A 14 -3.02 14.66 -15.02
C LYS A 14 -4.47 14.22 -15.25
N LEU A 15 -4.73 12.91 -15.27
CA LEU A 15 -6.07 12.36 -15.44
C LEU A 15 -7.02 12.87 -14.35
N GLN A 16 -6.62 12.78 -13.09
CA GLN A 16 -7.44 13.17 -11.95
C GLN A 16 -7.74 14.67 -11.96
N THR A 17 -6.75 15.49 -12.30
CA THR A 17 -6.91 16.94 -12.34
C THR A 17 -7.76 17.39 -13.53
N GLU A 18 -7.48 16.89 -14.74
CA GLU A 18 -8.13 17.36 -15.98
C GLU A 18 -9.54 16.78 -16.19
N VAL A 19 -9.79 15.56 -15.72
CA VAL A 19 -11.06 14.85 -15.97
C VAL A 19 -11.97 14.87 -14.74
N TYR A 20 -11.40 14.64 -13.56
CA TYR A 20 -12.17 14.52 -12.32
C TYR A 20 -12.13 15.76 -11.43
N ASN A 21 -11.41 16.82 -11.85
CA ASN A 21 -11.26 18.10 -11.12
C ASN A 21 -10.72 17.92 -9.68
N VAL A 22 -9.88 16.92 -9.46
CA VAL A 22 -9.20 16.73 -8.16
C VAL A 22 -8.08 17.76 -8.03
N SER A 23 -8.06 18.50 -6.93
CA SER A 23 -6.96 19.43 -6.60
C SER A 23 -6.05 18.81 -5.57
N TYR A 24 -4.90 18.29 -6.01
CA TYR A 24 -3.93 17.70 -5.09
C TYR A 24 -3.17 18.74 -4.26
N ASP A 25 -3.04 19.98 -4.74
CA ASP A 25 -2.30 21.04 -4.03
C ASP A 25 -2.80 21.24 -2.60
N LYS A 26 -4.11 21.17 -2.37
CA LYS A 26 -4.70 21.30 -1.05
C LYS A 26 -4.37 20.12 -0.13
N PHE A 27 -4.16 18.92 -0.67
CA PHE A 27 -3.82 17.74 0.13
C PHE A 27 -2.40 17.81 0.73
N HIS A 28 -1.55 18.68 0.18
CA HIS A 28 -0.19 18.92 0.70
C HIS A 28 -0.15 20.01 1.78
N SER A 29 -1.28 20.61 2.12
CA SER A 29 -1.45 21.53 3.21
C SER A 29 -1.54 20.79 4.56
N ASN A 30 -1.12 21.45 5.63
CA ASN A 30 -1.30 20.96 7.00
C ASN A 30 -2.51 21.60 7.71
N GLU A 31 -3.33 22.35 7.00
CA GLU A 31 -4.54 22.93 7.56
C GLU A 31 -5.57 21.82 7.89
N PRO A 32 -6.26 21.90 9.04
CA PRO A 32 -7.15 20.81 9.49
C PRO A 32 -8.26 20.48 8.51
N GLU A 33 -8.77 21.45 7.76
CA GLU A 33 -9.82 21.22 6.76
C GLU A 33 -9.27 20.41 5.56
N ASP A 34 -8.09 20.77 5.06
CA ASP A 34 -7.42 20.09 3.96
C ASP A 34 -6.99 18.67 4.36
N LEU A 35 -6.53 18.48 5.60
CA LEU A 35 -6.24 17.14 6.14
C LEU A 35 -7.48 16.25 6.22
N ASN A 36 -8.63 16.81 6.59
CA ASN A 36 -9.88 16.04 6.58
C ASN A 36 -10.27 15.62 5.16
N GLU A 37 -10.15 16.51 4.18
CA GLU A 37 -10.41 16.17 2.77
C GLU A 37 -9.45 15.10 2.25
N LEU A 38 -8.15 15.19 2.57
CA LEU A 38 -7.16 14.17 2.25
C LEU A 38 -7.54 12.80 2.85
N ILE A 39 -7.92 12.78 4.13
CA ILE A 39 -8.33 11.55 4.82
C ILE A 39 -9.57 10.93 4.14
N GLU A 40 -10.57 11.73 3.81
CA GLU A 40 -11.77 11.27 3.11
C GLU A 40 -11.44 10.76 1.70
N TYR A 41 -10.58 11.46 0.95
CA TYR A 41 -10.14 11.02 -0.37
C TYR A 41 -9.41 9.67 -0.31
N ILE A 42 -8.51 9.49 0.67
CA ILE A 42 -7.81 8.21 0.88
C ILE A 42 -8.81 7.12 1.26
N ARG A 43 -9.75 7.38 2.15
CA ARG A 43 -10.79 6.40 2.54
C ARG A 43 -11.61 5.92 1.35
N TRP A 44 -12.06 6.83 0.49
CA TRP A 44 -12.82 6.46 -0.70
C TRP A 44 -12.01 5.58 -1.65
N ASN A 45 -10.75 5.92 -1.89
CA ASN A 45 -9.87 5.09 -2.73
C ASN A 45 -9.59 3.73 -2.08
N MET A 46 -9.45 3.63 -0.76
CA MET A 46 -9.32 2.34 -0.06
C MET A 46 -10.56 1.46 -0.21
N LEU A 47 -11.76 2.03 -0.08
CA LEU A 47 -13.01 1.30 -0.29
C LEU A 47 -13.14 0.80 -1.74
N ALA A 48 -12.75 1.62 -2.71
CA ALA A 48 -12.72 1.21 -4.11
C ALA A 48 -11.71 0.05 -4.33
N ILE A 49 -10.52 0.11 -3.75
CA ILE A 49 -9.55 -1.00 -3.79
C ILE A 49 -10.17 -2.30 -3.25
N ASP A 50 -10.89 -2.23 -2.14
CA ASP A 50 -11.55 -3.41 -1.55
C ASP A 50 -12.60 -4.02 -2.49
N ASP A 51 -13.30 -3.17 -3.24
CA ASP A 51 -14.32 -3.57 -4.22
C ASP A 51 -13.67 -4.25 -5.44
N GLU A 52 -12.63 -3.62 -6.03
CA GLU A 52 -11.88 -4.22 -7.13
C GLU A 52 -11.19 -5.54 -6.74
N LEU A 53 -10.68 -5.63 -5.52
CA LEU A 53 -10.16 -6.91 -4.99
C LEU A 53 -11.27 -7.96 -4.84
N ALA A 54 -12.53 -7.57 -4.61
CA ALA A 54 -13.64 -8.49 -4.63
C ALA A 54 -13.92 -8.99 -6.07
N GLU A 55 -13.75 -8.14 -7.08
CA GLU A 55 -13.87 -8.53 -8.49
C GLU A 55 -12.76 -9.47 -8.93
N VAL A 56 -11.49 -9.23 -8.52
CA VAL A 56 -10.40 -10.20 -8.69
C VAL A 56 -10.78 -11.56 -8.08
N ARG A 57 -11.39 -11.58 -6.88
CA ARG A 57 -11.84 -12.82 -6.25
C ARG A 57 -12.92 -13.54 -7.07
N GLN A 58 -13.81 -12.82 -7.73
CA GLN A 58 -14.85 -13.39 -8.58
C GLN A 58 -14.27 -14.02 -9.85
N ALA A 59 -13.14 -13.53 -10.32
CA ALA A 59 -12.45 -14.05 -11.49
C ALA A 59 -11.72 -15.40 -11.25
N ILE A 60 -11.76 -15.94 -10.04
CA ILE A 60 -11.09 -17.20 -9.67
C ILE A 60 -11.96 -18.07 -8.76
N SER A 61 -11.67 -19.36 -8.72
CA SER A 61 -12.21 -20.30 -7.72
C SER A 61 -11.50 -20.09 -6.37
N TRP A 62 -11.84 -19.00 -5.64
CA TRP A 62 -11.11 -18.60 -4.44
C TRP A 62 -11.52 -19.33 -3.14
N LYS A 63 -12.69 -20.01 -3.17
CA LYS A 63 -13.23 -20.70 -1.99
C LYS A 63 -12.69 -22.12 -1.87
N PRO A 64 -11.74 -22.41 -0.99
CA PRO A 64 -11.14 -23.75 -0.89
C PRO A 64 -12.11 -24.84 -0.41
N TRP A 65 -13.26 -24.47 0.12
CA TRP A 65 -14.33 -25.39 0.55
C TRP A 65 -15.37 -25.68 -0.54
N GLN A 66 -15.34 -25.00 -1.69
CA GLN A 66 -16.13 -25.36 -2.87
C GLN A 66 -15.39 -26.44 -3.63
N HIS A 67 -16.13 -27.50 -3.99
CA HIS A 67 -15.59 -28.64 -4.75
C HIS A 67 -15.87 -28.49 -6.26
N ASP A 68 -15.90 -27.24 -6.74
CA ASP A 68 -16.06 -26.94 -8.16
C ASP A 68 -14.74 -27.13 -8.90
N GLU A 69 -14.84 -27.32 -10.22
CA GLU A 69 -13.64 -27.36 -11.06
C GLU A 69 -12.85 -26.05 -10.94
N PRO A 70 -11.51 -26.11 -10.84
CA PRO A 70 -10.68 -24.91 -10.76
C PRO A 70 -10.92 -23.99 -11.97
N TYR A 71 -11.23 -22.73 -11.68
CA TYR A 71 -11.49 -21.68 -12.67
C TYR A 71 -10.62 -20.45 -12.41
N ALA A 72 -10.14 -19.85 -13.49
CA ALA A 72 -9.49 -18.54 -13.45
C ALA A 72 -9.63 -17.80 -14.79
N ASP A 73 -10.28 -16.66 -14.78
CA ASP A 73 -10.30 -15.73 -15.90
C ASP A 73 -9.08 -14.81 -15.86
N ARG A 74 -8.06 -15.14 -16.65
CA ARG A 74 -6.81 -14.39 -16.68
C ARG A 74 -6.96 -12.98 -17.20
N LYS A 75 -7.92 -12.71 -18.09
CA LYS A 75 -8.15 -11.37 -18.64
C LYS A 75 -8.82 -10.48 -17.62
N GLU A 76 -9.84 -11.01 -16.97
CA GLU A 76 -10.55 -10.28 -15.92
C GLU A 76 -9.62 -10.01 -14.73
N ILE A 77 -8.82 -10.98 -14.29
CA ILE A 77 -7.80 -10.76 -13.26
C ILE A 77 -6.88 -9.57 -13.59
N VAL A 78 -6.40 -9.47 -14.84
CA VAL A 78 -5.51 -8.37 -15.24
C VAL A 78 -6.26 -7.04 -15.23
N LYS A 79 -7.50 -7.02 -15.71
CA LYS A 79 -8.34 -5.81 -15.75
C LYS A 79 -8.57 -5.28 -14.34
N GLU A 80 -9.06 -6.11 -13.44
CA GLU A 80 -9.38 -5.68 -12.07
C GLU A 80 -8.10 -5.29 -11.28
N CYS A 81 -6.98 -5.98 -11.54
CA CYS A 81 -5.70 -5.55 -10.97
C CYS A 81 -5.25 -4.16 -11.49
N VAL A 82 -5.58 -3.79 -12.72
CA VAL A 82 -5.29 -2.43 -13.23
C VAL A 82 -6.16 -1.40 -12.52
N ASP A 83 -7.42 -1.72 -12.23
CA ASP A 83 -8.31 -0.81 -11.51
C ASP A 83 -7.84 -0.63 -10.05
N VAL A 84 -7.40 -1.68 -9.38
CA VAL A 84 -6.69 -1.57 -8.08
C VAL A 84 -5.48 -0.63 -8.17
N LEU A 85 -4.66 -0.76 -9.23
CA LEU A 85 -3.49 0.10 -9.42
C LEU A 85 -3.86 1.57 -9.62
N HIS A 86 -4.99 1.87 -10.28
CA HIS A 86 -5.48 3.23 -10.43
C HIS A 86 -5.80 3.87 -9.07
N PHE A 87 -6.51 3.17 -8.20
CA PHE A 87 -6.84 3.68 -6.87
C PHE A 87 -5.61 3.79 -5.96
N VAL A 88 -4.66 2.85 -6.07
CA VAL A 88 -3.36 2.98 -5.38
C VAL A 88 -2.59 4.21 -5.86
N ALA A 89 -2.56 4.47 -7.18
CA ALA A 89 -1.92 5.67 -7.72
C ALA A 89 -2.57 6.96 -7.23
N ASN A 90 -3.91 7.00 -7.10
CA ASN A 90 -4.63 8.14 -6.54
C ASN A 90 -4.19 8.44 -5.10
N ILE A 91 -4.04 7.41 -4.27
CA ILE A 91 -3.55 7.56 -2.88
C ILE A 91 -2.12 8.10 -2.86
N LEU A 92 -1.24 7.55 -3.71
CA LEU A 92 0.16 8.00 -3.80
C LEU A 92 0.27 9.46 -4.25
N CYS A 93 -0.52 9.86 -5.27
CA CYS A 93 -0.58 11.25 -5.71
C CYS A 93 -1.10 12.19 -4.62
N ALA A 94 -2.13 11.78 -3.88
CA ALA A 94 -2.67 12.56 -2.76
C ALA A 94 -1.67 12.68 -1.61
N ALA A 95 -0.82 11.69 -1.41
CA ALA A 95 0.28 11.72 -0.44
C ALA A 95 1.49 12.54 -0.93
N GLY A 96 1.48 13.06 -2.15
CA GLY A 96 2.57 13.83 -2.73
C GLY A 96 3.76 13.02 -3.23
N ALA A 97 3.59 11.72 -3.44
CA ALA A 97 4.66 10.85 -3.93
C ALA A 97 5.05 11.22 -5.37
N THR A 98 6.35 11.13 -5.66
CA THR A 98 6.89 11.24 -7.01
C THR A 98 7.17 9.85 -7.61
N ASP A 99 7.30 9.77 -8.95
CA ASP A 99 7.67 8.52 -9.61
C ASP A 99 9.07 8.04 -9.17
N GLU A 100 9.99 8.95 -8.87
CA GLU A 100 11.33 8.64 -8.38
C GLU A 100 11.31 8.05 -6.96
N GLU A 101 10.53 8.65 -6.06
CA GLU A 101 10.35 8.12 -4.70
C GLU A 101 9.69 6.75 -4.71
N LEU A 102 8.69 6.55 -5.57
CA LEU A 102 8.03 5.26 -5.72
C LEU A 102 9.00 4.18 -6.23
N ASP A 103 9.83 4.49 -7.25
CA ASP A 103 10.87 3.60 -7.76
C ASP A 103 11.84 3.21 -6.64
N ASP A 104 12.33 4.18 -5.88
CA ASP A 104 13.29 3.96 -4.80
C ASP A 104 12.71 3.08 -3.69
N GLU A 105 11.50 3.38 -3.23
CA GLU A 105 10.85 2.61 -2.17
C GLU A 105 10.49 1.19 -2.65
N TYR A 106 10.07 1.03 -3.91
CA TYR A 106 9.80 -0.28 -4.48
C TYR A 106 11.07 -1.13 -4.54
N LEU A 107 12.20 -0.57 -5.00
CA LEU A 107 13.47 -1.27 -5.08
C LEU A 107 14.01 -1.65 -3.70
N LYS A 108 13.93 -0.74 -2.71
CA LYS A 108 14.28 -1.04 -1.31
C LYS A 108 13.43 -2.20 -0.77
N LYS A 109 12.13 -2.19 -1.06
CA LYS A 109 11.22 -3.25 -0.63
C LYS A 109 11.53 -4.59 -1.29
N MET A 110 11.82 -4.58 -2.59
CA MET A 110 12.26 -5.79 -3.32
C MET A 110 13.53 -6.37 -2.71
N GLN A 111 14.55 -5.54 -2.47
CA GLN A 111 15.80 -5.98 -1.85
C GLN A 111 15.55 -6.58 -0.47
N LYS A 112 14.81 -5.88 0.39
CA LYS A 112 14.43 -6.37 1.72
C LYS A 112 13.71 -7.73 1.66
N ASN A 113 12.82 -7.93 0.70
CA ASN A 113 12.11 -9.18 0.52
C ASN A 113 13.04 -10.30 0.02
N ALA A 114 13.96 -10.00 -0.92
CA ALA A 114 14.94 -10.95 -1.40
C ALA A 114 15.89 -11.42 -0.27
N ASP A 115 16.34 -10.49 0.55
CA ASP A 115 17.18 -10.78 1.72
C ASP A 115 16.45 -11.65 2.75
N ARG A 116 15.17 -11.37 3.00
CA ARG A 116 14.32 -12.20 3.86
C ARG A 116 14.15 -13.61 3.33
N GLN A 117 13.97 -13.79 2.03
CA GLN A 117 13.86 -15.12 1.42
C GLN A 117 15.19 -15.88 1.50
N LYS A 118 16.32 -15.21 1.27
CA LYS A 118 17.64 -15.80 1.31
C LYS A 118 18.10 -16.17 2.72
N ASN A 119 17.83 -15.32 3.69
CA ASN A 119 18.35 -15.44 5.06
C ASN A 119 17.32 -16.01 6.04
N GLY A 120 16.11 -16.32 5.56
CA GLY A 120 14.95 -16.61 6.40
C GLY A 120 14.34 -15.34 7.00
N TYR A 121 13.09 -15.44 7.41
CA TYR A 121 12.51 -14.44 8.31
C TYR A 121 13.23 -14.58 9.64
N ARG A 122 14.33 -13.88 9.82
CA ARG A 122 14.96 -13.76 11.13
C ARG A 122 14.01 -13.02 12.05
N VAL A 123 13.14 -13.80 12.63
CA VAL A 123 12.40 -13.34 13.77
C VAL A 123 13.45 -13.19 14.87
N LEU A 124 13.86 -11.95 15.19
CA LEU A 124 14.42 -11.63 16.50
C LEU A 124 15.91 -11.41 16.69
N ASP A 125 16.80 -11.91 15.87
CA ASP A 125 18.24 -11.70 16.14
C ASP A 125 18.67 -10.24 15.93
N ASP A 126 17.79 -9.42 15.37
CA ASP A 126 18.05 -8.05 14.97
C ASP A 126 17.04 -7.02 15.53
N GLY A 127 16.34 -7.38 16.60
CA GLY A 127 15.44 -6.44 17.28
C GLY A 127 14.10 -6.18 16.58
N MET A 128 13.76 -6.96 15.56
CA MET A 128 12.54 -6.77 14.76
C MET A 128 11.23 -7.16 15.48
N LYS A 129 11.28 -7.66 16.71
CA LYS A 129 10.09 -7.84 17.54
C LYS A 129 10.34 -7.36 18.96
N CYS A 130 9.39 -6.67 19.51
CA CYS A 130 9.41 -6.32 20.91
C CYS A 130 9.39 -7.61 21.77
N THR A 131 10.39 -7.81 22.59
CA THR A 131 10.51 -8.97 23.48
C THR A 131 9.40 -9.04 24.53
N LYS A 132 8.68 -7.92 24.77
CA LYS A 132 7.61 -7.83 25.76
C LYS A 132 6.22 -8.07 25.18
N CYS A 133 5.94 -7.59 23.97
CA CYS A 133 4.60 -7.67 23.36
C CYS A 133 4.58 -8.42 22.03
N SER A 134 5.73 -8.92 21.55
CA SER A 134 5.90 -9.64 20.27
C SER A 134 5.47 -8.85 19.03
N ARG A 135 5.24 -7.53 19.14
CA ARG A 135 4.96 -6.67 18.00
C ARG A 135 6.16 -6.66 17.05
N ALA A 136 5.90 -6.79 15.76
CA ALA A 136 6.93 -6.56 14.75
C ALA A 136 7.42 -5.12 14.85
N LEU A 137 8.74 -4.93 14.88
CA LEU A 137 9.41 -3.64 14.87
C LEU A 137 10.11 -3.51 13.52
N ASP A 138 9.96 -2.38 12.87
CA ASP A 138 10.85 -1.99 11.80
C ASP A 138 11.96 -1.08 12.34
N ASP A 139 12.90 -0.69 11.50
CA ASP A 139 14.09 0.07 11.92
C ASP A 139 13.75 1.43 12.58
N TYR A 140 12.51 1.90 12.45
CA TYR A 140 12.01 3.15 13.04
C TYR A 140 11.24 2.93 14.35
N ASP A 141 10.69 1.73 14.57
CA ASP A 141 9.79 1.44 15.69
C ASP A 141 10.50 0.96 16.98
N THR A 142 11.78 0.63 16.92
CA THR A 142 12.53 0.07 18.04
C THR A 142 12.51 0.95 19.27
N ALA A 143 12.71 2.25 19.12
CA ALA A 143 12.68 3.21 20.23
C ALA A 143 11.25 3.45 20.72
N THR A 144 10.28 3.52 19.82
CA THR A 144 8.89 3.90 20.13
C THR A 144 8.10 2.80 20.84
N CYS A 145 8.34 1.54 20.51
CA CYS A 145 7.67 0.43 21.19
C CYS A 145 8.15 0.25 22.64
N ILE A 146 9.39 0.62 22.93
CA ILE A 146 9.97 0.47 24.27
C ILE A 146 9.45 1.55 25.21
N GLU A 147 9.18 2.75 24.74
CA GLU A 147 8.90 3.90 25.61
C GLU A 147 7.42 4.31 25.68
N VAL A 148 6.67 4.24 24.60
CA VAL A 148 5.32 4.86 24.54
C VAL A 148 4.19 3.89 24.19
N LEU A 149 4.41 2.90 23.37
CA LEU A 149 3.34 2.08 22.76
C LEU A 149 3.35 0.60 23.14
N CYS A 150 4.20 0.17 24.07
CA CYS A 150 4.20 -1.23 24.48
C CYS A 150 2.99 -1.53 25.40
N PRO A 151 2.01 -2.36 24.97
CA PRO A 151 0.82 -2.64 25.77
C PRO A 151 1.10 -3.26 27.13
N SER A 152 2.31 -3.81 27.36
CA SER A 152 2.72 -4.39 28.63
C SER A 152 3.17 -3.38 29.70
N LYS A 153 3.10 -2.05 29.42
CA LYS A 153 3.39 -1.01 30.42
C LYS A 153 2.18 -0.58 31.25
N GLY A 154 1.01 -1.18 31.02
CA GLY A 154 -0.24 -0.86 31.71
C GLY A 154 -0.74 -1.97 32.66
N ALA A 155 0.14 -2.86 33.12
CA ALA A 155 -0.18 -3.87 34.12
C ALA A 155 0.75 -3.75 35.32
#